data_f23e17f819d5715ef5f1a864f5add9c5
#
_entry.id   f23e17f819d5715ef5f1a864f5add9c5
#
_cell.length_a   1.000
_cell.length_b   1.000
_cell.length_c   1.000
_cell.angle_alpha   90.00
_cell.angle_beta   90.00
_cell.angle_gamma   90.00
#
_symmetry.space_group_name_H-M   'P 1'
#
loop_
_entity.id
_entity.type
_entity.pdbx_description
1 polymer ?
#
loop_
_entity_poly.entity_id
_entity_poly.type
_entity_poly.pdbx_seq_one_letter_code
_entity_poly.pdbx_strand_id
1 'polypeptide(L)'
;MNLLSNQTAGKNVNGFIKNSYFDKDMNYYICSYGGSGSTILFNYLANFGNVYHIHDRYPPKKLQYVGKENTNEDVYSEWFNGVEIPEENLKNYKIIFIYRHPIPVIYSRFAQYNGPNIPHLQHIKCINNGKIYIYDVIKFKKDFYGIEIFFDSYMIPTDRNYDIYGVKYELFWNNISLFNNVMGIPDIKELYPIRKEHKKKFSFVNEFNFIYKSLINKMNRARFIEIIKPITPLEEKNIEENIFI
;
A
#
# COMPACT_ATOMS: atom_id res chain seq x y z
N MET A 1 13.73 -6.65 -30.90
CA MET A 1 14.51 -6.03 -29.80
C MET A 1 14.10 -6.70 -28.52
N ASN A 2 14.95 -7.57 -27.99
CA ASN A 2 14.62 -8.39 -26.81
C ASN A 2 14.75 -7.54 -25.53
N LEU A 3 13.64 -7.12 -24.97
CA LEU A 3 13.55 -6.47 -23.65
C LEU A 3 12.90 -7.43 -22.65
N LEU A 4 13.53 -8.56 -22.40
CA LEU A 4 13.11 -9.44 -21.32
C LEU A 4 14.28 -10.34 -20.94
N SER A 5 15.00 -9.94 -19.92
CA SER A 5 15.61 -10.84 -18.94
C SER A 5 16.60 -10.08 -18.07
N ASN A 6 16.14 -9.62 -16.91
CA ASN A 6 17.00 -9.58 -15.74
C ASN A 6 16.12 -9.72 -14.49
N GLN A 7 15.83 -10.98 -14.18
CA GLN A 7 15.38 -11.38 -12.86
C GLN A 7 16.55 -11.18 -11.90
N THR A 8 16.52 -10.13 -11.09
CA THR A 8 17.31 -10.14 -9.87
C THR A 8 16.51 -10.88 -8.82
N ALA A 9 16.85 -12.16 -8.66
CA ALA A 9 16.46 -12.94 -7.51
C ALA A 9 16.78 -12.15 -6.24
N GLY A 10 15.76 -11.94 -5.40
CA GLY A 10 15.94 -11.48 -4.03
C GLY A 10 16.97 -12.37 -3.36
N LYS A 11 17.90 -11.77 -2.60
CA LYS A 11 18.93 -12.49 -1.86
C LYS A 11 18.31 -13.65 -1.10
N ASN A 12 18.72 -14.88 -1.47
CA ASN A 12 18.43 -16.10 -0.76
C ASN A 12 18.85 -15.96 0.72
N VAL A 13 17.87 -15.77 1.58
CA VAL A 13 18.01 -16.06 2.98
C VAL A 13 17.24 -17.38 3.19
N ASN A 14 18.00 -18.46 3.35
CA ASN A 14 17.58 -19.84 3.52
C ASN A 14 17.19 -20.57 2.22
N GLY A 15 18.15 -21.30 1.70
CA GLY A 15 17.94 -22.31 0.66
C GLY A 15 17.04 -23.43 1.18
N PHE A 16 15.73 -23.32 0.89
CA PHE A 16 14.84 -24.48 0.92
C PHE A 16 13.59 -24.22 0.08
N ILE A 17 13.34 -25.18 -0.83
CA ILE A 17 12.13 -25.37 -1.64
C ILE A 17 11.98 -24.31 -2.73
N LYS A 18 12.46 -24.63 -3.92
CA LYS A 18 12.00 -23.98 -5.16
C LYS A 18 10.48 -24.18 -5.24
N ASN A 19 9.78 -23.10 -5.07
CA ASN A 19 8.36 -22.97 -4.85
C ASN A 19 7.52 -23.67 -5.94
N SER A 20 6.96 -24.82 -5.64
CA SER A 20 5.88 -25.44 -6.42
C SER A 20 4.62 -24.54 -6.51
N TYR A 21 4.58 -23.44 -5.77
CA TYR A 21 3.45 -22.52 -5.65
C TYR A 21 3.67 -21.19 -6.37
N PHE A 22 4.85 -20.95 -6.92
CA PHE A 22 5.16 -19.69 -7.59
C PHE A 22 4.56 -19.67 -8.99
N ASP A 23 3.62 -18.74 -9.20
CA ASP A 23 3.08 -18.42 -10.52
C ASP A 23 3.87 -17.24 -11.12
N LYS A 24 4.62 -17.50 -12.19
CA LYS A 24 5.43 -16.49 -12.87
C LYS A 24 4.62 -15.41 -13.56
N ASP A 25 3.36 -15.69 -13.87
CA ASP A 25 2.47 -14.77 -14.56
C ASP A 25 1.67 -13.91 -13.59
N MET A 26 1.56 -14.33 -12.30
CA MET A 26 0.88 -13.55 -11.27
C MET A 26 1.77 -12.41 -10.74
N ASN A 27 1.21 -11.21 -10.66
CA ASN A 27 1.87 -10.00 -10.22
C ASN A 27 1.10 -9.35 -9.07
N TYR A 28 1.77 -9.09 -7.96
CA TYR A 28 1.23 -8.43 -6.77
C TYR A 28 1.82 -7.04 -6.63
N TYR A 29 1.00 -6.03 -6.75
CA TYR A 29 1.37 -4.63 -6.54
C TYR A 29 0.97 -4.23 -5.13
N ILE A 30 1.94 -4.09 -4.24
CA ILE A 30 1.70 -3.71 -2.85
C ILE A 30 1.87 -2.22 -2.70
N CYS A 31 0.75 -1.52 -2.56
CA CYS A 31 0.68 -0.08 -2.36
C CYS A 31 0.58 0.24 -0.88
N SER A 32 1.34 1.21 -0.40
CA SER A 32 1.26 1.65 0.98
C SER A 32 1.85 3.04 1.18
N TYR A 33 1.35 3.74 2.21
CA TYR A 33 1.98 4.98 2.69
C TYR A 33 3.41 4.74 3.22
N GLY A 34 3.73 3.49 3.57
CA GLY A 34 4.94 3.13 4.30
C GLY A 34 4.70 3.02 5.82
N GLY A 35 5.48 2.16 6.47
CA GLY A 35 5.26 1.84 7.91
C GLY A 35 3.99 1.04 8.20
N SER A 36 3.30 0.57 7.17
CA SER A 36 2.04 -0.18 7.26
C SER A 36 2.21 -1.69 7.20
N GLY A 37 3.45 -2.20 7.20
CA GLY A 37 3.72 -3.64 7.12
C GLY A 37 3.84 -4.19 5.70
N SER A 38 3.96 -3.34 4.69
CA SER A 38 4.08 -3.73 3.29
C SER A 38 5.27 -4.66 3.01
N THR A 39 6.40 -4.48 3.69
CA THR A 39 7.58 -5.38 3.56
C THR A 39 7.27 -6.81 3.98
N ILE A 40 6.45 -7.00 5.01
CA ILE A 40 6.05 -8.33 5.48
C ILE A 40 5.17 -9.00 4.43
N LEU A 41 4.21 -8.24 3.90
CA LEU A 41 3.33 -8.73 2.85
C LEU A 41 4.09 -9.01 1.55
N PHE A 42 5.07 -8.17 1.21
CA PHE A 42 5.98 -8.39 0.09
C PHE A 42 6.71 -9.73 0.22
N ASN A 43 7.37 -9.98 1.35
CA ASN A 43 8.10 -11.23 1.58
C ASN A 43 7.17 -12.45 1.58
N TYR A 44 5.95 -12.30 2.06
CA TYR A 44 4.95 -13.37 2.04
C TYR A 44 4.51 -13.72 0.63
N LEU A 45 4.08 -12.72 -0.15
CA LEU A 45 3.56 -12.90 -1.50
C LEU A 45 4.64 -13.31 -2.52
N ALA A 46 5.92 -13.00 -2.24
CA ALA A 46 7.04 -13.44 -3.08
C ALA A 46 7.19 -14.97 -3.19
N ASN A 47 6.49 -15.73 -2.34
CA ASN A 47 6.40 -17.17 -2.47
C ASN A 47 5.41 -17.61 -3.57
N PHE A 48 4.53 -16.73 -4.04
CA PHE A 48 3.40 -17.06 -4.90
C PHE A 48 3.43 -16.36 -6.26
N GLY A 49 4.26 -15.35 -6.45
CA GLY A 49 4.37 -14.62 -7.72
C GLY A 49 5.35 -13.46 -7.67
N ASN A 50 5.34 -12.65 -8.72
CA ASN A 50 6.15 -11.44 -8.79
C ASN A 50 5.54 -10.37 -7.88
N VAL A 51 6.37 -9.70 -7.08
CA VAL A 51 5.89 -8.69 -6.13
C VAL A 51 6.61 -7.38 -6.36
N TYR A 52 5.85 -6.29 -6.34
CA TYR A 52 6.34 -4.93 -6.52
C TYR A 52 5.82 -4.06 -5.36
N HIS A 53 6.68 -3.21 -4.82
CA HIS A 53 6.37 -2.38 -3.67
C HIS A 53 6.25 -0.91 -4.11
N ILE A 54 5.05 -0.34 -4.00
CA ILE A 54 4.70 0.97 -4.53
C ILE A 54 4.31 1.90 -3.39
N HIS A 55 4.92 3.08 -3.37
CA HIS A 55 4.60 4.15 -2.41
C HIS A 55 3.98 5.38 -3.09
N ASP A 56 3.50 5.25 -4.31
CA ASP A 56 2.87 6.35 -5.02
C ASP A 56 1.48 6.69 -4.44
N ARG A 57 1.21 7.97 -4.28
CA ARG A 57 -0.07 8.49 -3.78
C ARG A 57 -1.19 8.41 -4.80
N TYR A 58 -0.85 8.39 -6.08
CA TYR A 58 -1.82 8.51 -7.16
C TYR A 58 -1.91 7.24 -7.99
N PRO A 59 -2.78 6.28 -7.60
CA PRO A 59 -3.01 5.11 -8.42
C PRO A 59 -3.58 5.55 -9.78
N PRO A 60 -3.03 5.03 -10.90
CA PRO A 60 -3.47 5.44 -12.24
C PRO A 60 -4.90 4.96 -12.53
N LYS A 61 -5.60 5.64 -13.44
CA LYS A 61 -6.94 5.21 -13.88
C LYS A 61 -6.90 3.90 -14.64
N LYS A 62 -5.92 3.73 -15.52
CA LYS A 62 -5.62 2.45 -16.16
C LYS A 62 -4.37 1.86 -15.55
N LEU A 63 -4.42 0.56 -15.23
CA LEU A 63 -3.30 -0.10 -14.60
C LEU A 63 -2.08 -0.04 -15.50
N GLN A 64 -0.95 0.31 -14.90
CA GLN A 64 0.33 0.49 -15.62
C GLN A 64 1.35 -0.53 -15.14
N TYR A 65 2.31 -0.85 -16.01
CA TYR A 65 3.51 -1.53 -15.58
C TYR A 65 4.26 -0.68 -14.56
N VAL A 66 5.05 -1.33 -13.72
CA VAL A 66 5.93 -0.65 -12.77
C VAL A 66 7.38 -0.86 -13.17
N GLY A 67 8.14 0.22 -13.15
CA GLY A 67 9.58 0.21 -13.35
C GLY A 67 10.32 0.07 -12.02
N LYS A 68 11.56 -0.43 -12.07
CA LYS A 68 12.47 -0.34 -10.94
C LYS A 68 13.20 0.99 -11.01
N GLU A 69 13.07 1.82 -9.98
CA GLU A 69 14.06 2.88 -9.80
C GLU A 69 15.42 2.26 -9.45
N ASN A 70 16.44 2.63 -10.20
CA ASN A 70 17.83 2.30 -9.89
C ASN A 70 18.36 3.19 -8.78
N THR A 71 17.84 3.02 -7.56
CA THR A 71 18.45 3.60 -6.38
C THR A 71 19.17 2.51 -5.58
N ASN A 72 20.39 2.79 -5.16
CA ASN A 72 21.32 1.80 -4.62
C ASN A 72 20.94 1.17 -3.28
N GLU A 73 19.83 1.53 -2.63
CA GLU A 73 19.55 1.09 -1.26
C GLU A 73 18.14 0.55 -0.98
N ASP A 74 17.09 1.00 -1.72
CA ASP A 74 15.73 0.48 -1.54
C ASP A 74 15.03 0.43 -2.90
N VAL A 75 14.74 -0.76 -3.39
CA VAL A 75 14.07 -0.94 -4.69
C VAL A 75 12.57 -0.71 -4.50
N TYR A 76 12.15 0.53 -4.57
CA TYR A 76 10.74 0.86 -4.74
C TYR A 76 10.38 0.86 -6.22
N SER A 77 9.17 0.43 -6.52
CA SER A 77 8.63 0.49 -7.87
C SER A 77 7.72 1.71 -7.98
N GLU A 78 7.85 2.45 -9.07
CA GLU A 78 6.92 3.51 -9.43
C GLU A 78 6.06 3.08 -10.61
N TRP A 79 4.88 3.69 -10.76
CA TRP A 79 4.08 3.52 -11.95
C TRP A 79 4.88 3.96 -13.18
N PHE A 80 4.99 3.08 -14.17
CA PHE A 80 5.74 3.39 -15.39
C PHE A 80 4.87 4.30 -16.26
N ASN A 81 5.18 5.60 -16.26
CA ASN A 81 4.38 6.65 -16.87
C ASN A 81 3.94 6.28 -18.30
N GLY A 82 2.65 5.98 -18.46
CA GLY A 82 2.00 5.81 -19.73
C GLY A 82 2.05 4.42 -20.37
N VAL A 83 2.70 3.42 -19.78
CA VAL A 83 2.67 2.05 -20.31
C VAL A 83 1.59 1.25 -19.60
N GLU A 84 0.41 1.20 -20.22
CA GLU A 84 -0.77 0.51 -19.68
C GLU A 84 -0.64 -1.01 -19.82
N ILE A 85 -1.21 -1.73 -18.85
CA ILE A 85 -1.36 -3.17 -18.92
C ILE A 85 -2.60 -3.47 -19.78
N PRO A 86 -2.49 -4.32 -20.82
CA PRO A 86 -3.64 -4.72 -21.63
C PRO A 86 -4.75 -5.35 -20.78
N GLU A 87 -6.00 -5.08 -21.11
CA GLU A 87 -7.17 -5.52 -20.31
C GLU A 87 -7.22 -7.05 -20.13
N GLU A 88 -6.87 -7.81 -21.16
CA GLU A 88 -6.80 -9.28 -21.10
C GLU A 88 -5.79 -9.82 -20.09
N ASN A 89 -4.81 -8.98 -19.71
CA ASN A 89 -3.76 -9.33 -18.75
C ASN A 89 -4.08 -8.89 -17.31
N LEU A 90 -5.10 -8.04 -17.09
CA LEU A 90 -5.45 -7.52 -15.75
C LEU A 90 -5.74 -8.64 -14.74
N LYS A 91 -6.27 -9.77 -15.18
CA LYS A 91 -6.51 -10.95 -14.33
C LYS A 91 -5.26 -11.48 -13.63
N ASN A 92 -4.07 -11.21 -14.19
CA ASN A 92 -2.78 -11.62 -13.67
C ASN A 92 -2.20 -10.61 -12.65
N TYR A 93 -2.97 -9.59 -12.28
CA TYR A 93 -2.54 -8.54 -11.37
C TYR A 93 -3.46 -8.43 -10.15
N LYS A 94 -2.87 -8.31 -8.96
CA LYS A 94 -3.57 -8.01 -7.71
C LYS A 94 -2.99 -6.73 -7.13
N ILE A 95 -3.82 -5.70 -7.04
CA ILE A 95 -3.41 -4.41 -6.49
C ILE A 95 -3.85 -4.36 -5.03
N ILE A 96 -2.89 -4.40 -4.13
CA ILE A 96 -3.15 -4.54 -2.69
C ILE A 96 -2.72 -3.25 -1.99
N PHE A 97 -3.67 -2.53 -1.43
CA PHE A 97 -3.40 -1.39 -0.59
C PHE A 97 -3.40 -1.81 0.88
N ILE A 98 -2.20 -1.92 1.48
CA ILE A 98 -2.09 -2.21 2.91
C ILE A 98 -1.99 -0.92 3.71
N TYR A 99 -2.91 -0.74 4.66
CA TYR A 99 -2.97 0.43 5.53
C TYR A 99 -2.97 0.05 7.01
N ARG A 100 -2.56 1.00 7.83
CA ARG A 100 -2.39 0.83 9.27
C ARG A 100 -2.82 2.11 9.99
N HIS A 101 -3.23 1.96 11.26
CA HIS A 101 -3.53 3.10 12.14
C HIS A 101 -2.47 4.21 12.02
N PRO A 102 -2.86 5.51 11.88
CA PRO A 102 -1.92 6.59 11.55
C PRO A 102 -0.81 6.77 12.59
N ILE A 103 -1.07 6.59 13.89
CA ILE A 103 -0.05 6.79 14.93
C ILE A 103 1.17 5.90 14.74
N PRO A 104 1.08 4.56 14.66
CA PRO A 104 2.23 3.71 14.35
C PRO A 104 2.94 4.06 13.05
N VAL A 105 2.20 4.52 12.02
CA VAL A 105 2.76 4.96 10.74
C VAL A 105 3.63 6.19 10.93
N ILE A 106 3.11 7.23 11.61
CA ILE A 106 3.84 8.48 11.90
C ILE A 106 5.13 8.16 12.64
N TYR A 107 5.05 7.38 13.71
CA TYR A 107 6.24 7.03 14.48
C TYR A 107 7.24 6.16 13.72
N SER A 108 6.76 5.31 12.81
CA SER A 108 7.64 4.52 11.97
C SER A 108 8.41 5.37 10.95
N ARG A 109 7.81 6.43 10.44
CA ARG A 109 8.37 7.21 9.34
C ARG A 109 9.01 8.53 9.76
N PHE A 110 8.54 9.15 10.83
CA PHE A 110 8.95 10.51 11.19
C PHE A 110 9.63 10.64 12.56
N ALA A 111 9.36 9.71 13.51
CA ALA A 111 9.95 9.80 14.84
C ALA A 111 11.37 9.23 14.95
N GLN A 112 11.83 8.46 13.97
CA GLN A 112 13.18 7.89 13.96
C GLN A 112 14.25 8.87 13.46
N TYR A 113 13.82 9.96 12.83
CA TYR A 113 14.70 10.97 12.27
C TYR A 113 14.62 12.22 13.17
N ASN A 114 15.75 12.77 13.54
CA ASN A 114 15.83 14.07 14.26
C ASN A 114 15.35 15.24 13.38
N GLY A 115 14.48 14.98 12.42
CA GLY A 115 13.97 15.93 11.46
C GLY A 115 12.89 15.33 10.55
N PRO A 116 12.39 16.08 9.59
CA PRO A 116 11.41 15.60 8.64
C PRO A 116 12.03 14.52 7.72
N ASN A 117 11.29 13.46 7.48
CA ASN A 117 11.68 12.46 6.50
C ASN A 117 11.33 12.96 5.07
N ILE A 118 12.11 13.90 4.57
CA ILE A 118 11.89 14.52 3.26
C ILE A 118 11.92 13.49 2.13
N PRO A 119 12.89 12.58 2.04
CA PRO A 119 12.89 11.56 1.00
C PRO A 119 11.60 10.73 0.98
N HIS A 120 11.09 10.37 2.15
CA HIS A 120 9.81 9.65 2.22
C HIS A 120 8.63 10.49 1.73
N LEU A 121 8.53 11.76 2.16
CA LEU A 121 7.48 12.68 1.70
C LEU A 121 7.53 12.91 0.20
N GLN A 122 8.73 13.01 -0.38
CA GLN A 122 8.94 13.12 -1.82
C GLN A 122 8.46 11.86 -2.54
N HIS A 123 8.87 10.72 -2.05
CA HIS A 123 8.54 9.44 -2.64
C HIS A 123 7.03 9.17 -2.69
N ILE A 124 6.31 9.51 -1.64
CA ILE A 124 4.84 9.40 -1.60
C ILE A 124 4.11 10.56 -2.28
N LYS A 125 4.81 11.43 -3.00
CA LYS A 125 4.26 12.62 -3.67
C LYS A 125 3.42 13.51 -2.72
N CYS A 126 3.83 13.58 -1.47
CA CYS A 126 3.14 14.31 -0.42
C CYS A 126 3.92 15.55 -0.03
N ILE A 127 4.25 16.41 -1.02
CA ILE A 127 5.07 17.56 -0.74
C ILE A 127 4.33 18.87 -0.90
N ASN A 128 4.44 19.61 0.17
CA ASN A 128 4.79 21.03 0.09
C ASN A 128 6.26 21.14 0.51
N ASN A 129 7.10 21.83 -0.21
CA ASN A 129 8.56 21.95 -0.13
C ASN A 129 9.14 22.33 1.27
N GLY A 130 8.45 22.04 2.34
CA GLY A 130 8.79 22.40 3.72
C GLY A 130 9.24 21.21 4.55
N LYS A 131 10.12 21.49 5.48
CA LYS A 131 10.48 20.57 6.57
C LYS A 131 9.31 20.51 7.55
N ILE A 132 8.55 19.39 7.53
CA ILE A 132 7.42 19.16 8.43
C ILE A 132 7.87 18.29 9.58
N TYR A 133 7.85 18.81 10.78
CA TYR A 133 8.14 18.07 12.00
C TYR A 133 6.85 17.56 12.66
N ILE A 134 6.97 16.56 13.50
CA ILE A 134 5.84 16.06 14.31
C ILE A 134 5.18 17.21 15.12
N TYR A 135 6.00 18.11 15.66
CA TYR A 135 5.50 19.29 16.40
C TYR A 135 4.68 20.26 15.56
N ASP A 136 4.97 20.38 14.26
CA ASP A 136 4.18 21.22 13.36
C ASP A 136 2.78 20.63 13.17
N VAL A 137 2.69 19.30 12.96
CA VAL A 137 1.42 18.58 12.85
C VAL A 137 0.57 18.80 14.11
N ILE A 138 1.18 18.70 15.30
CA ILE A 138 0.51 18.88 16.58
C ILE A 138 0.09 20.33 16.79
N LYS A 139 1.01 21.28 16.57
CA LYS A 139 0.79 22.71 16.75
C LYS A 139 -0.35 23.24 15.88
N PHE A 140 -0.36 22.87 14.62
CA PHE A 140 -1.37 23.34 13.66
C PHE A 140 -2.60 22.45 13.58
N LYS A 141 -2.62 21.30 14.28
CA LYS A 141 -3.72 20.32 14.28
C LYS A 141 -4.14 19.90 12.87
N LYS A 142 -3.15 19.69 11.96
CA LYS A 142 -3.39 19.42 10.55
C LYS A 142 -2.56 18.24 10.05
N ASP A 143 -3.16 17.41 9.20
CA ASP A 143 -2.46 16.33 8.50
C ASP A 143 -1.55 16.87 7.39
N PHE A 144 -0.37 17.37 7.76
CA PHE A 144 0.65 17.78 6.81
C PHE A 144 1.36 16.61 6.14
N TYR A 145 1.22 15.40 6.69
CA TYR A 145 1.82 14.20 6.13
C TYR A 145 0.95 13.58 5.02
N GLY A 146 -0.31 14.04 4.87
CA GLY A 146 -1.22 13.59 3.83
C GLY A 146 -1.61 12.12 3.94
N ILE A 147 -1.63 11.56 5.16
CA ILE A 147 -1.96 10.14 5.39
C ILE A 147 -3.42 9.87 5.01
N GLU A 148 -4.34 10.78 5.35
CA GLU A 148 -5.75 10.63 5.03
C GLU A 148 -5.99 10.70 3.52
N ILE A 149 -5.37 11.68 2.84
CA ILE A 149 -5.52 11.79 1.38
C ILE A 149 -4.91 10.57 0.67
N PHE A 150 -3.78 10.04 1.18
CA PHE A 150 -3.20 8.81 0.64
C PHE A 150 -4.15 7.63 0.81
N PHE A 151 -4.78 7.49 1.98
CA PHE A 151 -5.79 6.45 2.22
C PHE A 151 -6.98 6.61 1.27
N ASP A 152 -7.52 7.81 1.15
CA ASP A 152 -8.67 8.10 0.31
C ASP A 152 -8.39 7.83 -1.18
N SER A 153 -7.17 8.11 -1.66
CA SER A 153 -6.82 7.86 -3.07
C SER A 153 -6.85 6.38 -3.47
N TYR A 154 -6.76 5.45 -2.52
CA TYR A 154 -6.88 4.02 -2.77
C TYR A 154 -8.24 3.45 -2.37
N MET A 155 -8.88 3.99 -1.35
CA MET A 155 -10.10 3.42 -0.76
C MET A 155 -11.40 4.02 -1.30
N ILE A 156 -11.34 5.17 -1.99
CA ILE A 156 -12.52 5.73 -2.66
C ILE A 156 -12.62 5.12 -4.05
N PRO A 157 -13.79 4.56 -4.44
CA PRO A 157 -14.02 4.10 -5.80
C PRO A 157 -13.83 5.23 -6.82
N THR A 158 -13.23 4.92 -7.94
CA THR A 158 -13.05 5.83 -9.09
C THR A 158 -13.22 5.05 -10.40
N ASP A 159 -13.14 5.73 -11.54
CA ASP A 159 -13.19 5.16 -12.89
C ASP A 159 -11.94 4.37 -13.31
N ARG A 160 -11.34 3.62 -12.38
CA ARG A 160 -10.20 2.74 -12.70
C ARG A 160 -10.66 1.52 -13.49
N ASN A 161 -9.74 0.88 -14.22
CA ASN A 161 -10.03 -0.37 -14.92
C ASN A 161 -9.63 -1.63 -14.12
N TYR A 162 -9.34 -1.51 -12.82
CA TYR A 162 -8.89 -2.61 -11.95
C TYR A 162 -9.42 -2.46 -10.53
N ASP A 163 -9.54 -3.60 -9.85
CA ASP A 163 -9.90 -3.67 -8.44
C ASP A 163 -8.71 -3.33 -7.53
N ILE A 164 -8.98 -2.69 -6.38
CA ILE A 164 -7.99 -2.52 -5.31
C ILE A 164 -8.47 -3.31 -4.09
N TYR A 165 -7.56 -4.10 -3.52
CA TYR A 165 -7.80 -4.87 -2.30
C TYR A 165 -7.23 -4.09 -1.10
N GLY A 166 -8.09 -3.35 -0.40
CA GLY A 166 -7.74 -2.64 0.83
C GLY A 166 -7.57 -3.61 2.00
N VAL A 167 -6.37 -3.73 2.55
CA VAL A 167 -6.04 -4.67 3.63
C VAL A 167 -5.67 -3.94 4.91
N LYS A 168 -6.42 -4.21 5.99
CA LYS A 168 -6.17 -3.62 7.31
C LYS A 168 -5.09 -4.41 8.06
N TYR A 169 -3.92 -3.79 8.25
CA TYR A 169 -2.75 -4.42 8.86
C TYR A 169 -3.02 -5.05 10.23
N GLU A 170 -3.77 -4.36 11.09
CA GLU A 170 -4.04 -4.83 12.45
C GLU A 170 -4.77 -6.17 12.48
N LEU A 171 -5.58 -6.45 11.47
CA LEU A 171 -6.38 -7.67 11.37
C LEU A 171 -5.70 -8.77 10.54
N PHE A 172 -4.63 -8.47 9.82
CA PHE A 172 -3.97 -9.39 8.91
C PHE A 172 -3.51 -10.68 9.62
N TRP A 173 -2.90 -10.56 10.79
CA TRP A 173 -2.31 -11.67 11.52
C TRP A 173 -3.29 -12.77 11.94
N ASN A 174 -4.53 -12.40 12.21
CA ASN A 174 -5.58 -13.33 12.62
C ASN A 174 -6.43 -13.82 11.44
N ASN A 175 -6.16 -13.31 10.22
CA ASN A 175 -7.00 -13.56 9.06
C ASN A 175 -6.18 -13.93 7.81
N ILE A 176 -5.00 -14.52 7.97
CA ILE A 176 -4.12 -14.87 6.84
C ILE A 176 -4.81 -15.86 5.89
N SER A 177 -5.50 -16.87 6.41
CA SER A 177 -6.26 -17.83 5.58
C SER A 177 -7.36 -17.14 4.76
N LEU A 178 -8.07 -16.16 5.34
CA LEU A 178 -9.05 -15.37 4.60
C LEU A 178 -8.38 -14.52 3.52
N PHE A 179 -7.23 -13.92 3.83
CA PHE A 179 -6.43 -13.17 2.87
C PHE A 179 -6.04 -14.09 1.69
N ASN A 180 -5.52 -15.28 1.98
CA ASN A 180 -5.11 -16.25 0.97
C ASN A 180 -6.27 -16.64 0.05
N ASN A 181 -7.43 -16.92 0.63
CA ASN A 181 -8.63 -17.24 -0.13
C ASN A 181 -9.04 -16.10 -1.09
N VAL A 182 -9.04 -14.85 -0.62
CA VAL A 182 -9.37 -13.67 -1.44
C VAL A 182 -8.33 -13.42 -2.53
N MET A 183 -7.05 -13.64 -2.23
CA MET A 183 -5.97 -13.51 -3.21
C MET A 183 -5.91 -14.68 -4.20
N GLY A 184 -6.58 -15.79 -3.92
CA GLY A 184 -6.53 -17.00 -4.73
C GLY A 184 -5.20 -17.76 -4.61
N ILE A 185 -4.52 -17.65 -3.45
CA ILE A 185 -3.25 -18.33 -3.18
C ILE A 185 -3.42 -19.47 -2.19
N PRO A 186 -2.56 -20.52 -2.26
CA PRO A 186 -2.63 -21.66 -1.34
C PRO A 186 -2.47 -21.26 0.13
N ASP A 187 -3.23 -21.89 1.01
CA ASP A 187 -3.18 -21.65 2.45
C ASP A 187 -2.13 -22.52 3.15
N ILE A 188 -0.87 -22.16 3.01
CA ILE A 188 0.31 -22.88 3.51
C ILE A 188 0.78 -22.27 4.81
N LYS A 189 0.46 -22.89 5.93
CA LYS A 189 0.74 -22.34 7.28
C LYS A 189 2.22 -22.15 7.58
N GLU A 190 3.08 -22.99 7.01
CA GLU A 190 4.54 -22.94 7.16
C GLU A 190 5.14 -21.66 6.54
N LEU A 191 4.44 -21.05 5.59
CA LEU A 191 4.85 -19.80 4.96
C LEU A 191 4.30 -18.56 5.66
N TYR A 192 3.45 -18.70 6.67
CA TYR A 192 2.85 -17.56 7.35
C TYR A 192 3.93 -16.65 7.95
N PRO A 193 3.82 -15.34 7.74
CA PRO A 193 4.78 -14.41 8.32
C PRO A 193 4.65 -14.37 9.83
N ILE A 194 5.80 -14.29 10.51
CA ILE A 194 5.84 -14.20 11.97
C ILE A 194 5.67 -12.74 12.39
N ARG A 195 4.70 -12.49 13.26
CA ARG A 195 4.49 -11.16 13.84
C ARG A 195 5.59 -10.83 14.82
N LYS A 196 6.35 -9.78 14.53
CA LYS A 196 7.30 -9.20 15.51
C LYS A 196 6.55 -8.17 16.35
N GLU A 197 6.40 -8.44 17.63
CA GLU A 197 5.82 -7.47 18.56
C GLU A 197 6.86 -6.41 18.92
N HIS A 198 6.54 -5.16 18.62
CA HIS A 198 7.31 -4.01 19.06
C HIS A 198 6.48 -3.22 20.06
N LYS A 199 6.82 -3.31 21.34
CA LYS A 199 6.24 -2.48 22.40
C LYS A 199 6.83 -1.06 22.31
N LYS A 200 6.36 -0.27 21.37
CA LYS A 200 6.73 1.16 21.26
C LYS A 200 5.76 1.98 22.10
N LYS A 201 6.28 2.82 22.97
CA LYS A 201 5.48 3.89 23.60
C LYS A 201 5.37 5.03 22.58
N PHE A 202 4.18 5.52 22.36
CA PHE A 202 3.92 6.65 21.49
C PHE A 202 3.62 7.89 22.37
N SER A 203 4.24 9.03 22.05
CA SER A 203 3.88 10.32 22.63
C SER A 203 2.73 10.96 21.85
N PHE A 204 2.09 11.98 22.39
CA PHE A 204 1.05 12.76 21.68
C PHE A 204 -0.11 11.93 21.10
N VAL A 205 -0.45 10.83 21.73
CA VAL A 205 -1.50 9.89 21.23
C VAL A 205 -2.86 10.60 21.13
N ASN A 206 -3.19 11.44 22.15
CA ASN A 206 -4.48 12.15 22.17
C ASN A 206 -4.56 13.19 21.06
N GLU A 207 -3.47 13.94 20.84
CA GLU A 207 -3.37 14.95 19.79
C GLU A 207 -3.50 14.31 18.41
N PHE A 208 -2.80 13.21 18.16
CA PHE A 208 -2.92 12.49 16.91
C PHE A 208 -4.29 11.86 16.70
N ASN A 209 -4.91 11.31 17.74
CA ASN A 209 -6.28 10.81 17.65
C ASN A 209 -7.28 11.90 17.30
N PHE A 210 -7.05 13.12 17.79
CA PHE A 210 -7.87 14.28 17.43
C PHE A 210 -7.64 14.68 15.96
N ILE A 211 -6.38 14.82 15.54
CA ILE A 211 -6.01 15.27 14.18
C ILE A 211 -6.50 14.27 13.12
N TYR A 212 -6.32 12.97 13.38
CA TYR A 212 -6.66 11.90 12.45
C TYR A 212 -8.03 11.24 12.73
N LYS A 213 -8.90 11.90 13.50
CA LYS A 213 -10.22 11.36 13.89
C LYS A 213 -11.03 10.90 12.67
N SER A 214 -11.05 11.69 11.60
CA SER A 214 -11.76 11.35 10.36
C SER A 214 -11.21 10.05 9.75
N LEU A 215 -9.90 9.99 9.53
CA LEU A 215 -9.22 8.82 9.00
C LEU A 215 -9.42 7.57 9.88
N ILE A 216 -9.26 7.71 11.20
CA ILE A 216 -9.46 6.61 12.14
C ILE A 216 -10.89 6.07 12.07
N ASN A 217 -11.88 6.94 11.94
CA ASN A 217 -13.27 6.54 11.77
C ASN A 217 -13.50 5.77 10.46
N LYS A 218 -12.91 6.24 9.33
CA LYS A 218 -12.95 5.54 8.05
C LYS A 218 -12.32 4.15 8.18
N MET A 219 -11.13 4.05 8.76
CA MET A 219 -10.41 2.79 8.98
C MET A 219 -11.17 1.83 9.91
N ASN A 220 -11.87 2.35 10.94
CA ASN A 220 -12.63 1.52 11.88
C ASN A 220 -13.88 0.92 11.24
N ARG A 221 -14.47 1.60 10.27
CA ARG A 221 -15.64 1.09 9.52
C ARG A 221 -15.23 0.08 8.44
N ALA A 222 -14.01 0.16 7.92
CA ALA A 222 -13.52 -0.72 6.90
C ALA A 222 -13.37 -2.17 7.42
N ARG A 223 -13.71 -3.14 6.56
CA ARG A 223 -13.54 -4.57 6.81
C ARG A 223 -12.05 -4.93 6.83
N PHE A 224 -11.74 -6.17 7.19
CA PHE A 224 -10.36 -6.68 7.09
C PHE A 224 -9.80 -6.59 5.68
N ILE A 225 -10.56 -7.07 4.70
CA ILE A 225 -10.30 -6.85 3.28
C ILE A 225 -11.55 -6.19 2.69
N GLU A 226 -11.31 -5.11 1.95
CA GLU A 226 -12.33 -4.39 1.23
C GLU A 226 -11.94 -4.33 -0.24
N ILE A 227 -12.81 -4.82 -1.13
CA ILE A 227 -12.57 -4.79 -2.56
C ILE A 227 -13.19 -3.51 -3.11
N ILE A 228 -12.32 -2.57 -3.48
CA ILE A 228 -12.70 -1.30 -4.07
C ILE A 228 -12.81 -1.50 -5.57
N LYS A 229 -14.04 -1.61 -6.03
CA LYS A 229 -14.34 -1.80 -7.45
C LYS A 229 -14.32 -0.47 -8.21
N PRO A 230 -13.98 -0.51 -9.51
CA PRO A 230 -14.21 0.64 -10.38
C PRO A 230 -15.66 1.07 -10.36
N ILE A 231 -15.89 2.38 -10.46
CA ILE A 231 -17.24 2.90 -10.75
C ILE A 231 -17.48 2.95 -12.25
N THR A 232 -18.69 2.62 -12.66
CA THR A 232 -19.09 2.75 -14.07
C THR A 232 -19.44 4.20 -14.38
N PRO A 233 -19.31 4.66 -15.65
CA PRO A 233 -19.67 6.03 -16.03
C PRO A 233 -21.13 6.42 -15.74
N LEU A 234 -22.02 5.44 -15.60
CA LEU A 234 -23.43 5.67 -15.22
C LEU A 234 -23.57 5.97 -13.71
N GLU A 235 -22.67 5.44 -12.88
CA GLU A 235 -22.66 5.71 -11.43
C GLU A 235 -22.05 7.08 -11.11
N GLU A 236 -21.09 7.58 -11.90
CA GLU A 236 -20.54 8.93 -11.75
C GLU A 236 -21.60 10.01 -11.87
N LYS A 237 -22.49 9.94 -12.88
CA LYS A 237 -23.57 10.91 -13.05
C LYS A 237 -24.50 10.99 -11.84
N ASN A 238 -24.82 9.84 -11.23
CA ASN A 238 -25.68 9.80 -10.06
C ASN A 238 -25.02 10.36 -8.80
N ILE A 239 -23.70 10.31 -8.71
CA ILE A 239 -22.94 10.87 -7.58
C ILE A 239 -22.88 12.40 -7.71
N GLU A 240 -22.62 12.93 -8.89
CA GLU A 240 -22.58 14.38 -9.14
C GLU A 240 -23.95 15.05 -8.94
N GLU A 241 -25.05 14.41 -9.37
CA GLU A 241 -26.40 14.94 -9.17
C GLU A 241 -26.82 14.98 -7.69
N ASN A 242 -26.32 14.10 -6.85
CA ASN A 242 -26.65 14.07 -5.42
C ASN A 242 -25.78 15.02 -4.54
N ILE A 243 -24.75 15.65 -5.10
CA ILE A 243 -23.92 16.63 -4.38
C ILE A 243 -24.49 18.05 -4.51
N PHE A 244 -25.41 18.29 -5.46
CA PHE A 244 -26.00 19.60 -5.72
C PHE A 244 -27.43 19.77 -5.17
N ILE A 245 -27.90 18.88 -4.29
CA ILE A 245 -29.13 19.01 -3.50
C ILE A 245 -28.77 19.22 -2.03
#